data_3d58a17a20340566436cdaa78cc94430
#
_entry.id   3d58a17a20340566436cdaa78cc94430
#
_cell.length_a   1.000
_cell.length_b   1.000
_cell.length_c   1.000
_cell.angle_alpha   90.00
_cell.angle_beta   90.00
_cell.angle_gamma   90.00
#
_symmetry.space_group_name_H-M   'P 1'
#
loop_
_entity.id
_entity.type
_entity.pdbx_description
1 polymer ?
#
loop_
_entity_poly.entity_id
_entity_poly.type
_entity_poly.pdbx_seq_one_letter_code
_entity_poly.pdbx_strand_id
1 'polypeptide(L)' 'MTTQRLVHMANQVAGFFSSYSEGEAIDGTFTHLRSFWDPRMRREIEAHLAKTGGAGLTPIALAAVKRLAEKDTAAQKSA' A
#
# COMPACT_ATOMS: atom_id res chain seq x y z
N MET A 1 -3.25 15.03 5.21
CA MET A 1 -3.13 14.47 3.86
C MET A 1 -4.41 13.69 3.53
N THR A 2 -4.97 13.87 2.33
CA THR A 2 -6.22 13.21 1.98
C THR A 2 -5.99 11.78 1.51
N THR A 3 -7.04 10.96 1.63
CA THR A 3 -6.99 9.58 1.14
C THR A 3 -6.71 9.53 -0.36
N GLN A 4 -7.32 10.43 -1.14
CA GLN A 4 -7.09 10.50 -2.58
C GLN A 4 -5.61 10.77 -2.90
N ARG A 5 -4.97 11.62 -2.13
CA ARG A 5 -3.55 11.90 -2.32
C ARG A 5 -2.70 10.68 -2.01
N LEU A 6 -3.05 9.93 -0.96
CA LEU A 6 -2.33 8.70 -0.62
C LEU A 6 -2.50 7.64 -1.70
N VAL A 7 -3.71 7.52 -2.27
CA VAL A 7 -3.95 6.61 -3.40
C VAL A 7 -3.05 7.00 -4.58
N HIS A 8 -3.00 8.29 -4.90
CA HIS A 8 -2.16 8.79 -5.99
C HIS A 8 -0.68 8.48 -5.72
N MET A 9 -0.22 8.71 -4.50
CA MET A 9 1.18 8.44 -4.12
C MET A 9 1.51 6.95 -4.21
N ALA A 10 0.61 6.09 -3.75
CA ALA A 10 0.81 4.65 -3.84
C ALA A 10 0.91 4.19 -5.30
N ASN A 11 0.05 4.75 -6.16
CA ASN A 11 0.08 4.44 -7.59
C ASN A 11 1.39 4.92 -8.24
N GLN A 12 1.91 6.07 -7.81
CA GLN A 12 3.20 6.57 -8.31
C GLN A 12 4.34 5.63 -7.93
N VAL A 13 4.36 5.13 -6.70
CA VAL A 13 5.37 4.16 -6.27
C VAL A 13 5.26 2.89 -7.11
N ALA A 14 4.04 2.39 -7.30
CA ALA A 14 3.82 1.20 -8.12
C ALA A 14 4.28 1.41 -9.56
N GLY A 15 4.03 2.61 -10.11
CA GLY A 15 4.48 2.97 -11.46
C GLY A 15 5.99 2.96 -11.60
N PHE A 16 6.69 3.34 -10.53
CA PHE A 16 8.15 3.31 -10.51
C PHE A 16 8.69 1.88 -10.73
N PHE A 17 7.97 0.88 -10.23
CA PHE A 17 8.37 -0.51 -10.37
C PHE A 17 7.73 -1.22 -11.56
N SER A 18 7.07 -0.49 -12.47
CA SER A 18 6.27 -1.10 -13.55
C SER A 18 7.09 -1.89 -14.56
N SER A 19 8.40 -1.64 -14.67
CA SER A 19 9.28 -2.36 -15.57
C SER A 19 9.81 -3.68 -14.98
N TYR A 20 9.53 -3.94 -13.71
CA TYR A 20 9.93 -5.17 -13.05
C TYR A 20 8.84 -6.24 -13.23
N SER A 21 9.15 -7.48 -12.88
CA SER A 21 8.13 -8.53 -12.84
C SER A 21 7.04 -8.13 -11.84
N GLU A 22 5.85 -8.72 -11.98
CA GLU A 22 4.72 -8.40 -11.10
C GLU A 22 5.07 -8.64 -9.63
N GLY A 23 5.68 -9.78 -9.32
CA GLY A 23 6.08 -10.10 -7.94
C GLY A 23 7.08 -9.11 -7.37
N GLU A 24 8.07 -8.73 -8.18
CA GLU A 24 9.09 -7.76 -7.78
C GLU A 24 8.48 -6.36 -7.61
N ALA A 25 7.56 -6.00 -8.50
CA ALA A 25 6.88 -4.71 -8.42
C ALA A 25 6.03 -4.59 -7.14
N ILE A 26 5.30 -5.64 -6.81
CA ILE A 26 4.49 -5.69 -5.59
C ILE A 26 5.39 -5.60 -4.35
N ASP A 27 6.46 -6.39 -4.33
CA ASP A 27 7.38 -6.42 -3.21
C ASP A 27 8.08 -5.08 -3.02
N GLY A 28 8.54 -4.47 -4.10
CA GLY A 28 9.17 -3.15 -4.06
C GLY A 28 8.22 -2.07 -3.58
N THR A 29 6.99 -2.07 -4.07
CA THR A 29 5.97 -1.11 -3.65
C THR A 29 5.64 -1.29 -2.16
N PHE A 30 5.40 -2.52 -1.74
CA PHE A 30 5.14 -2.84 -0.33
C PHE A 30 6.28 -2.36 0.57
N THR A 31 7.53 -2.70 0.21
CA THR A 31 8.70 -2.33 0.99
C THR A 31 8.82 -0.81 1.10
N HIS A 32 8.56 -0.09 0.00
CA HIS A 32 8.60 1.37 0.00
C HIS A 32 7.57 1.95 0.97
N LEU A 33 6.32 1.49 0.88
CA LEU A 33 5.27 2.00 1.76
C LEU A 33 5.58 1.71 3.22
N ARG A 34 6.05 0.51 3.51
CA ARG A 34 6.40 0.12 4.88
C ARG A 34 7.56 0.93 5.45
N SER A 35 8.56 1.22 4.63
CA SER A 35 9.78 1.89 5.07
C SER A 35 9.64 3.40 5.16
N PHE A 36 8.86 4.01 4.26
CA PHE A 36 8.84 5.48 4.13
C PHE A 36 7.53 6.13 4.58
N TRP A 37 6.41 5.40 4.56
CA TRP A 37 5.15 5.97 5.03
C TRP A 37 5.07 5.83 6.55
N ASP A 38 4.69 6.91 7.24
CA ASP A 38 4.52 6.85 8.68
C ASP A 38 3.27 6.05 9.05
N PRO A 39 3.11 5.63 10.32
CA PRO A 39 1.97 4.82 10.73
C PRO A 39 0.60 5.43 10.42
N ARG A 40 0.49 6.77 10.47
CA ARG A 40 -0.77 7.45 10.17
C ARG A 40 -1.16 7.29 8.71
N MET A 41 -0.19 7.46 7.80
CA MET A 41 -0.42 7.27 6.37
C MET A 41 -0.80 5.83 6.06
N ARG A 42 -0.10 4.87 6.67
CA ARG A 42 -0.40 3.45 6.45
C ARG A 42 -1.80 3.11 6.93
N ARG A 43 -2.19 3.56 8.12
CA ARG A 43 -3.53 3.31 8.66
C ARG A 43 -4.62 3.89 7.76
N GLU A 44 -4.39 5.07 7.20
CA GLU A 44 -5.39 5.70 6.35
C GLU A 44 -5.59 4.94 5.04
N ILE A 45 -4.51 4.51 4.38
CA ILE A 45 -4.66 3.73 3.14
C ILE A 45 -5.24 2.34 3.43
N GLU A 46 -4.92 1.75 4.57
CA GLU A 46 -5.50 0.48 5.00
C GLU A 46 -6.98 0.61 5.29
N ALA A 47 -7.41 1.72 5.90
CA ALA A 47 -8.83 1.99 6.12
C ALA A 47 -9.56 2.18 4.80
N HIS A 48 -8.94 2.81 3.83
CA HIS A 48 -9.49 2.97 2.48
C HIS A 48 -9.69 1.59 1.83
N LEU A 49 -8.73 0.71 1.98
CA LEU A 49 -8.84 -0.67 1.50
C LEU A 49 -10.04 -1.37 2.12
N ALA A 50 -10.22 -1.24 3.44
CA ALA A 50 -11.32 -1.87 4.16
C ALA A 50 -12.67 -1.33 3.74
N LYS A 51 -12.77 -0.02 3.50
CA LYS A 51 -14.03 0.65 3.17
C LYS A 51 -14.46 0.46 1.73
N THR A 52 -13.51 0.52 0.80
CA THR A 52 -13.82 0.59 -0.63
C THR A 52 -13.23 -0.55 -1.45
N GLY A 53 -12.45 -1.43 -0.82
CA GLY A 53 -11.71 -2.46 -1.55
C GLY A 53 -10.49 -1.89 -2.26
N GLY A 54 -10.10 -0.65 -1.94
CA GLY A 54 -8.93 -0.01 -2.55
C GLY A 54 -9.26 0.76 -3.81
N ALA A 55 -10.43 1.40 -3.86
CA ALA A 55 -10.86 2.15 -5.04
C ALA A 55 -9.77 3.12 -5.50
N GLY A 56 -9.47 3.12 -6.79
CA GLY A 56 -8.48 3.99 -7.41
C GLY A 56 -7.07 3.45 -7.41
N LEU A 57 -6.77 2.41 -6.64
CA LEU A 57 -5.44 1.80 -6.63
C LEU A 57 -5.25 0.92 -7.87
N THR A 58 -4.08 1.05 -8.51
CA THR A 58 -3.70 0.16 -9.61
C THR A 58 -3.49 -1.26 -9.08
N PRO A 59 -3.50 -2.29 -9.94
CA PRO A 59 -3.34 -3.68 -9.45
C PRO A 59 -2.10 -3.91 -8.60
N ILE A 60 -0.96 -3.35 -8.98
CA ILE A 60 0.29 -3.49 -8.21
C ILE A 60 0.16 -2.77 -6.86
N ALA A 61 -0.34 -1.53 -6.87
CA ALA A 61 -0.52 -0.76 -5.65
C ALA A 61 -1.52 -1.45 -4.71
N LEU A 62 -2.61 -1.98 -5.28
CA LEU A 62 -3.62 -2.69 -4.50
C LEU A 62 -3.04 -3.91 -3.80
N ALA A 63 -2.28 -4.73 -4.53
CA ALA A 63 -1.65 -5.92 -3.96
C ALA A 63 -0.66 -5.54 -2.85
N ALA A 64 0.11 -4.47 -3.05
CA ALA A 64 1.06 -3.99 -2.05
C ALA A 64 0.35 -3.49 -0.79
N VAL A 65 -0.75 -2.75 -0.94
CA VAL A 65 -1.52 -2.25 0.21
C VAL A 65 -2.19 -3.39 0.96
N LYS A 66 -2.68 -4.41 0.26
CA LYS A 66 -3.22 -5.61 0.91
C LYS A 66 -2.17 -6.30 1.77
N ARG A 67 -0.96 -6.45 1.25
CA ARG A 67 0.15 -7.04 2.00
C ARG A 67 0.50 -6.18 3.21
N LEU A 68 0.52 -4.86 3.04
CA LEU A 68 0.80 -3.92 4.12
C LEU A 68 -0.22 -4.06 5.25
N ALA A 69 -1.49 -4.13 4.91
CA ALA A 69 -2.56 -4.30 5.89
C ALA A 69 -2.43 -5.63 6.66
N GLU A 70 -2.10 -6.70 5.95
CA GLU A 70 -1.89 -8.01 6.58
C GLU A 70 -0.74 -7.98 7.57
N LYS A 71 0.38 -7.35 7.20
CA LYS A 71 1.57 -7.27 8.07
C LYS A 71 1.30 -6.39 9.29
N ASP A 72 0.65 -5.25 9.10
CA ASP A 72 0.34 -4.35 10.20
C ASP A 72 -0.67 -4.96 11.16
N THR A 73 -1.67 -5.68 10.64
CA THR A 73 -2.65 -6.39 11.45
C THR A 73 -1.99 -7.51 12.25
N ALA A 74 -1.10 -8.28 11.61
CA ALA A 74 -0.37 -9.35 12.28
C ALA A 74 0.51 -8.80 13.41
N ALA A 75 1.17 -7.66 13.19
CA ALA A 75 1.99 -7.02 14.19
C ALA A 75 1.15 -6.57 15.38
N GLN A 76 -0.05 -6.03 15.14
CA GLN A 76 -0.96 -5.64 16.22
C GLN A 76 -1.45 -6.85 17.02
N LYS A 77 -1.75 -7.95 16.36
CA LYS A 77 -2.21 -9.16 17.01
C LYS A 77 -1.14 -9.82 17.87
N SER A 78 0.11 -9.70 17.49
CA SER A 78 1.21 -10.32 18.23
C SER A 78 1.67 -9.45 19.41
N ALA A 79 1.17 -8.27 19.52
CA ALA A 79 1.42 -7.40 20.66
C ALA A 79 0.41 -7.68 21.76
#